data_eb8f3bda3882399a4368b816e8cddd38
#
_entry.id   eb8f3bda3882399a4368b816e8cddd38
#
_cell.length_a   1.000
_cell.length_b   1.000
_cell.length_c   1.000
_cell.angle_alpha   90.00
_cell.angle_beta   90.00
_cell.angle_gamma   90.00
#
_symmetry.space_group_name_H-M   'P 1'
#
loop_
_entity.id
_entity.type
_entity.pdbx_description
1 polymer ?
#
loop_
_entity_poly.entity_id
_entity_poly.type
_entity_poly.pdbx_seq_one_letter_code
_entity_poly.pdbx_strand_id
1 'polypeptide(L)'
;MKPSSKSIVFFISLIIFSSCVTSAYITDQESTERQKEMRKYRTGVNFAEVGVLFASAVGEAFTGVNIYPEPSTQSFRKMRLINESKDTLYINMVTDWLWKDSAYCDIREIVMPPLESAKVIVPLGAAYNIYFRTDYNTPDDEKVEINTAETGRIKLNPGKGKSVEISSN
;
A
#
# COMPACT_ATOMS: atom_id res chain seq x y z
N MET A 1 25.85 36.24 -11.14
CA MET A 1 24.38 36.35 -11.03
C MET A 1 23.93 35.57 -9.80
N LYS A 2 23.37 36.20 -8.77
CA LYS A 2 22.80 35.50 -7.59
C LYS A 2 21.37 35.08 -7.96
N PRO A 3 21.00 33.82 -7.77
CA PRO A 3 19.63 33.39 -8.03
C PRO A 3 18.67 34.12 -7.06
N SER A 4 17.59 34.65 -7.61
CA SER A 4 16.57 35.39 -6.88
C SER A 4 15.94 34.45 -5.85
N SER A 5 15.76 34.94 -4.61
CA SER A 5 15.17 34.15 -3.49
C SER A 5 13.76 33.60 -3.84
N LYS A 6 13.05 34.27 -4.75
CA LYS A 6 11.73 33.83 -5.26
C LYS A 6 11.80 32.53 -6.10
N SER A 7 12.91 32.32 -6.85
CA SER A 7 13.12 31.08 -7.63
C SER A 7 13.38 29.86 -6.71
N ILE A 8 14.06 30.07 -5.60
CA ILE A 8 14.37 28.97 -4.64
C ILE A 8 13.10 28.51 -3.94
N VAL A 9 12.20 29.43 -3.56
CA VAL A 9 10.91 29.08 -2.90
C VAL A 9 10.00 28.32 -3.88
N PHE A 10 10.01 28.66 -5.16
CA PHE A 10 9.21 27.96 -6.16
C PHE A 10 9.71 26.53 -6.42
N PHE A 11 11.03 26.33 -6.43
CA PHE A 11 11.62 24.99 -6.56
C PHE A 11 11.36 24.09 -5.35
N ILE A 12 11.43 24.64 -4.13
CA ILE A 12 11.13 23.90 -2.89
C ILE A 12 9.64 23.53 -2.85
N SER A 13 8.74 24.39 -3.29
CA SER A 13 7.31 24.11 -3.39
C SER A 13 7.01 22.96 -4.36
N LEU A 14 7.73 22.87 -5.47
CA LEU A 14 7.53 21.80 -6.48
C LEU A 14 7.98 20.42 -5.98
N ILE A 15 8.98 20.35 -5.09
CA ILE A 15 9.51 19.10 -4.53
C ILE A 15 8.57 18.52 -3.48
N ILE A 16 7.78 19.34 -2.78
CA ILE A 16 6.86 18.89 -1.71
C ILE A 16 5.63 18.17 -2.29
N PHE A 17 5.24 18.43 -3.55
CA PHE A 17 4.07 17.81 -4.18
C PHE A 17 4.32 16.41 -4.77
N SER A 18 5.56 15.92 -4.84
CA SER A 18 5.86 14.64 -5.51
C SER A 18 5.83 13.39 -4.61
N SER A 19 5.45 13.50 -3.32
CA SER A 19 5.54 12.36 -2.38
C SER A 19 4.22 11.70 -1.96
N CYS A 20 3.07 12.04 -2.57
CA CYS A 20 1.76 11.57 -2.10
C CYS A 20 0.95 10.80 -3.16
N VAL A 21 1.52 9.77 -3.80
CA VAL A 21 0.87 9.05 -4.92
C VAL A 21 0.31 7.67 -4.53
N THR A 22 0.15 7.36 -3.25
CA THR A 22 -0.24 5.99 -2.86
C THR A 22 -1.75 5.75 -2.74
N SER A 23 -2.58 6.79 -2.71
CA SER A 23 -4.05 6.68 -2.61
C SER A 23 -4.81 7.45 -3.70
N ALA A 24 -4.12 7.96 -4.71
CA ALA A 24 -4.71 8.84 -5.71
C ALA A 24 -5.84 8.18 -6.53
N TYR A 25 -5.87 6.85 -6.57
CA TYR A 25 -6.83 6.09 -7.36
C TYR A 25 -7.87 5.34 -6.52
N ILE A 26 -7.83 5.40 -5.19
CA ILE A 26 -8.82 4.76 -4.32
C ILE A 26 -9.92 5.79 -4.04
N THR A 27 -11.13 5.51 -4.50
CA THR A 27 -12.30 6.39 -4.31
C THR A 27 -13.12 6.04 -3.09
N ASP A 28 -13.06 4.79 -2.62
CA ASP A 28 -13.69 4.38 -1.36
C ASP A 28 -13.00 5.03 -0.15
N GLN A 29 -13.80 5.75 0.64
CA GLN A 29 -13.29 6.51 1.79
C GLN A 29 -12.73 5.60 2.89
N GLU A 30 -13.40 4.48 3.17
CA GLU A 30 -12.98 3.54 4.21
C GLU A 30 -11.62 2.90 3.85
N SER A 31 -11.48 2.44 2.61
CA SER A 31 -10.21 1.93 2.09
C SER A 31 -9.10 2.99 2.13
N THR A 32 -9.43 4.25 1.80
CA THR A 32 -8.46 5.35 1.85
C THR A 32 -7.96 5.62 3.27
N GLU A 33 -8.84 5.67 4.26
CA GLU A 33 -8.46 5.87 5.66
C GLU A 33 -7.63 4.68 6.17
N ARG A 34 -8.02 3.46 5.87
CA ARG A 34 -7.28 2.24 6.22
C ARG A 34 -5.88 2.22 5.60
N GLN A 35 -5.73 2.63 4.34
CA GLN A 35 -4.44 2.78 3.68
C GLN A 35 -3.54 3.82 4.36
N LYS A 36 -4.10 4.92 4.84
CA LYS A 36 -3.37 5.94 5.61
C LYS A 36 -2.88 5.38 6.95
N GLU A 37 -3.73 4.63 7.66
CA GLU A 37 -3.35 3.98 8.91
C GLU A 37 -2.26 2.93 8.71
N MET A 38 -2.44 1.97 7.80
CA MET A 38 -1.43 0.95 7.49
C MET A 38 -0.08 1.56 7.12
N ARG A 39 -0.09 2.72 6.44
CA ARG A 39 1.13 3.46 6.15
C ARG A 39 1.84 3.96 7.40
N LYS A 40 1.09 4.49 8.38
CA LYS A 40 1.65 4.93 9.66
C LYS A 40 2.29 3.76 10.41
N TYR A 41 1.62 2.62 10.47
CA TYR A 41 2.16 1.42 11.09
C TYR A 41 3.42 0.93 10.39
N ARG A 42 3.42 0.88 9.05
CA ARG A 42 4.60 0.49 8.28
C ARG A 42 5.81 1.39 8.51
N THR A 43 5.61 2.71 8.65
CA THR A 43 6.69 3.67 8.95
C THR A 43 7.03 3.72 10.45
N GLY A 44 6.05 3.51 11.31
CA GLY A 44 6.21 3.56 12.77
C GLY A 44 6.97 2.37 13.33
N VAL A 45 6.79 1.18 12.78
CA VAL A 45 7.47 -0.04 13.24
C VAL A 45 9.00 0.13 13.17
N ASN A 46 9.54 0.71 12.11
CA ASN A 46 10.98 0.91 11.99
C ASN A 46 11.56 1.90 13.03
N PHE A 47 10.80 2.90 13.46
CA PHE A 47 11.25 3.88 14.47
C PHE A 47 10.91 3.45 15.89
N ALA A 48 9.76 2.81 16.10
CA ALA A 48 9.38 2.30 17.41
C ALA A 48 10.25 1.10 17.82
N GLU A 49 10.54 0.16 16.90
CA GLU A 49 11.42 -0.97 17.18
C GLU A 49 12.83 -0.51 17.51
N VAL A 50 13.40 0.47 16.80
CA VAL A 50 14.70 1.04 17.13
C VAL A 50 14.65 1.79 18.45
N GLY A 51 13.60 2.60 18.68
CA GLY A 51 13.42 3.34 19.94
C GLY A 51 13.21 2.43 21.15
N VAL A 52 12.49 1.34 20.98
CA VAL A 52 12.23 0.35 22.03
C VAL A 52 13.46 -0.53 22.28
N LEU A 53 14.21 -0.93 21.26
CA LEU A 53 15.50 -1.63 21.44
C LEU A 53 16.51 -0.75 22.21
N PHE A 54 16.55 0.55 21.94
CA PHE A 54 17.36 1.47 22.73
C PHE A 54 16.85 1.64 24.16
N ALA A 55 15.53 1.81 24.33
CA ALA A 55 14.92 1.97 25.65
C ALA A 55 15.02 0.70 26.50
N SER A 56 14.87 -0.49 25.89
CA SER A 56 15.03 -1.78 26.59
C SER A 56 16.49 -2.01 26.98
N ALA A 57 17.45 -1.74 26.09
CA ALA A 57 18.87 -1.88 26.41
C ALA A 57 19.32 -0.95 27.56
N VAL A 58 18.78 0.28 27.60
CA VAL A 58 19.05 1.22 28.71
C VAL A 58 18.27 0.83 29.96
N GLY A 59 16.99 0.42 29.82
CA GLY A 59 16.14 -0.02 30.93
C GLY A 59 16.67 -1.29 31.62
N GLU A 60 17.13 -2.27 30.85
CA GLU A 60 17.72 -3.51 31.36
C GLU A 60 19.01 -3.25 32.16
N ALA A 61 19.82 -2.28 31.71
CA ALA A 61 21.03 -1.87 32.42
C ALA A 61 20.72 -1.20 33.77
N PHE A 62 19.53 -0.57 33.95
CA PHE A 62 19.17 0.16 35.15
C PHE A 62 18.21 -0.59 36.08
N THR A 63 17.34 -1.44 35.59
CA THR A 63 16.25 -2.07 36.37
C THR A 63 16.31 -3.58 36.43
N GLY A 64 17.08 -4.24 35.60
CA GLY A 64 17.13 -5.69 35.48
C GLY A 64 15.81 -6.34 35.03
N VAL A 65 14.85 -5.54 34.56
CA VAL A 65 13.55 -6.01 34.06
C VAL A 65 13.58 -6.05 32.54
N ASN A 66 13.44 -7.23 31.96
CA ASN A 66 13.30 -7.41 30.53
C ASN A 66 11.92 -6.89 30.08
N ILE A 67 11.88 -5.66 29.60
CA ILE A 67 10.70 -5.09 28.94
C ILE A 67 10.84 -5.38 27.44
N TYR A 68 10.46 -6.60 27.04
CA TYR A 68 10.25 -6.90 25.63
C TYR A 68 8.82 -6.46 25.28
N PRO A 69 8.63 -5.39 24.45
CA PRO A 69 7.32 -5.16 23.87
C PRO A 69 7.04 -6.35 22.95
N GLU A 70 5.85 -6.93 23.08
CA GLU A 70 5.40 -7.90 22.10
C GLU A 70 5.52 -7.26 20.71
N PRO A 71 6.28 -7.85 19.77
CA PRO A 71 6.34 -7.32 18.43
C PRO A 71 4.93 -7.28 17.89
N SER A 72 4.48 -6.12 17.41
CA SER A 72 3.22 -6.05 16.69
C SER A 72 3.35 -7.01 15.50
N THR A 73 2.68 -8.13 15.56
CA THR A 73 2.83 -9.29 14.66
C THR A 73 2.38 -8.99 13.23
N GLN A 74 1.92 -7.79 12.94
CA GLN A 74 1.47 -7.37 11.62
C GLN A 74 2.54 -6.58 10.86
N SER A 75 3.21 -7.26 9.94
CA SER A 75 4.09 -6.60 8.98
C SER A 75 3.29 -6.14 7.76
N PHE A 76 3.61 -4.96 7.23
CA PHE A 76 2.99 -4.41 6.02
C PHE A 76 4.02 -4.21 4.92
N ARG A 77 3.61 -4.46 3.68
CA ARG A 77 4.45 -4.19 2.50
C ARG A 77 3.75 -3.29 1.50
N LYS A 78 4.53 -2.68 0.62
CA LYS A 78 4.01 -2.01 -0.58
C LYS A 78 3.86 -3.03 -1.69
N MET A 79 2.72 -3.00 -2.36
CA MET A 79 2.47 -3.73 -3.59
C MET A 79 2.15 -2.74 -4.70
N ARG A 80 2.55 -3.05 -5.92
CA ARG A 80 2.28 -2.22 -7.09
C ARG A 80 1.28 -2.90 -8.01
N LEU A 81 0.18 -2.19 -8.29
CA LEU A 81 -0.76 -2.53 -9.34
C LEU A 81 -0.40 -1.71 -10.59
N ILE A 82 -0.42 -2.32 -11.76
CA ILE A 82 -0.10 -1.68 -13.04
C ILE A 82 -1.23 -1.99 -14.02
N ASN A 83 -1.85 -0.97 -14.56
CA ASN A 83 -2.78 -1.10 -15.67
C ASN A 83 -1.99 -1.04 -16.99
N GLU A 84 -1.84 -2.16 -17.68
CA GLU A 84 -1.19 -2.22 -19.00
C GLU A 84 -2.20 -2.08 -20.16
N SER A 85 -3.48 -1.93 -19.85
CA SER A 85 -4.53 -1.75 -20.86
C SER A 85 -4.65 -0.29 -21.32
N LYS A 86 -5.41 -0.10 -22.40
CA LYS A 86 -5.78 1.22 -22.92
C LYS A 86 -7.05 1.78 -22.26
N ASP A 87 -7.67 0.99 -21.38
CA ASP A 87 -8.93 1.31 -20.74
C ASP A 87 -8.73 1.60 -19.25
N THR A 88 -9.64 2.36 -18.64
CA THR A 88 -9.69 2.53 -17.20
C THR A 88 -10.06 1.20 -16.54
N LEU A 89 -9.34 0.81 -15.49
CA LEU A 89 -9.66 -0.37 -14.69
C LEU A 89 -10.31 0.01 -13.36
N TYR A 90 -11.38 -0.72 -13.04
CA TYR A 90 -12.05 -0.70 -11.75
C TYR A 90 -11.66 -1.97 -11.01
N ILE A 91 -10.99 -1.81 -9.86
CA ILE A 91 -10.34 -2.92 -9.16
C ILE A 91 -10.83 -2.97 -7.71
N ASN A 92 -11.17 -4.18 -7.26
CA ASN A 92 -11.46 -4.48 -5.86
C ASN A 92 -10.49 -5.56 -5.38
N MET A 93 -9.85 -5.35 -4.24
CA MET A 93 -8.97 -6.31 -3.58
C MET A 93 -9.64 -6.75 -2.27
N VAL A 94 -10.00 -8.01 -2.17
CA VAL A 94 -10.74 -8.57 -1.02
C VAL A 94 -9.87 -9.62 -0.33
N THR A 95 -9.85 -9.60 0.99
CA THR A 95 -9.09 -10.53 1.83
C THR A 95 -9.90 -10.94 3.05
N ASP A 96 -9.57 -12.07 3.64
CA ASP A 96 -10.06 -12.51 4.94
C ASP A 96 -9.20 -12.00 6.12
N TRP A 97 -8.15 -11.22 5.84
CA TRP A 97 -7.26 -10.67 6.86
C TRP A 97 -7.93 -9.52 7.60
N LEU A 98 -8.09 -9.68 8.92
CA LEU A 98 -8.71 -8.68 9.78
C LEU A 98 -7.73 -7.56 10.17
N TRP A 99 -8.24 -6.33 10.17
CA TRP A 99 -7.59 -5.16 10.71
C TRP A 99 -8.16 -4.82 12.08
N LYS A 100 -7.35 -4.88 13.13
CA LYS A 100 -7.73 -4.53 14.50
C LYS A 100 -9.03 -5.24 14.96
N ASP A 101 -9.18 -6.51 14.63
CA ASP A 101 -10.30 -7.39 15.01
C ASP A 101 -11.70 -6.92 14.59
N SER A 102 -11.82 -5.89 13.74
CA SER A 102 -13.12 -5.29 13.44
C SER A 102 -13.44 -5.10 11.96
N ALA A 103 -12.44 -5.08 11.08
CA ALA A 103 -12.65 -4.85 9.65
C ALA A 103 -11.64 -5.64 8.81
N TYR A 104 -12.04 -6.07 7.63
CA TYR A 104 -11.13 -6.70 6.68
C TYR A 104 -10.20 -5.67 6.06
N CYS A 105 -8.99 -6.12 5.69
CA CYS A 105 -8.01 -5.29 4.99
C CYS A 105 -8.32 -5.11 3.50
N ASP A 106 -9.60 -5.10 3.13
CA ASP A 106 -10.07 -4.88 1.77
C ASP A 106 -9.62 -3.50 1.25
N ILE A 107 -9.39 -3.44 -0.05
CA ILE A 107 -9.16 -2.19 -0.77
C ILE A 107 -10.15 -2.15 -1.93
N ARG A 108 -11.16 -1.30 -1.79
CA ARG A 108 -12.29 -1.23 -2.71
C ARG A 108 -12.21 0.02 -3.57
N GLU A 109 -12.86 -0.03 -4.72
CA GLU A 109 -13.02 1.09 -5.64
C GLU A 109 -11.69 1.77 -6.02
N ILE A 110 -10.73 0.97 -6.48
CA ILE A 110 -9.53 1.50 -7.12
C ILE A 110 -9.89 1.79 -8.58
N VAL A 111 -9.87 3.06 -8.96
CA VAL A 111 -10.14 3.52 -10.34
C VAL A 111 -8.82 3.91 -10.98
N MET A 112 -8.26 3.03 -11.78
CA MET A 112 -6.91 3.20 -12.33
C MET A 112 -6.93 3.56 -13.81
N PRO A 113 -6.47 4.77 -14.20
CA PRO A 113 -6.42 5.19 -15.60
C PRO A 113 -5.55 4.27 -16.47
N PRO A 114 -5.70 4.34 -17.81
CA PRO A 114 -4.88 3.59 -18.75
C PRO A 114 -3.38 3.82 -18.53
N LEU A 115 -2.59 2.74 -18.61
CA LEU A 115 -1.12 2.76 -18.55
C LEU A 115 -0.52 3.33 -17.25
N GLU A 116 -1.33 3.48 -16.21
CA GLU A 116 -0.92 4.02 -14.91
C GLU A 116 -0.59 2.91 -13.90
N SER A 117 0.03 3.31 -12.80
CA SER A 117 0.33 2.39 -11.70
C SER A 117 -0.03 2.97 -10.34
N ALA A 118 -0.61 2.14 -9.49
CA ALA A 118 -0.92 2.46 -8.09
C ALA A 118 -0.02 1.68 -7.14
N LYS A 119 0.27 2.27 -5.98
CA LYS A 119 0.92 1.57 -4.86
C LYS A 119 -0.07 1.44 -3.72
N VAL A 120 -0.30 0.23 -3.27
CA VAL A 120 -1.14 -0.09 -2.12
C VAL A 120 -0.30 -0.66 -0.98
N ILE A 121 -0.75 -0.47 0.24
CA ILE A 121 -0.18 -1.08 1.44
C ILE A 121 -1.04 -2.28 1.80
N VAL A 122 -0.43 -3.42 1.97
CA VAL A 122 -1.11 -4.68 2.29
C VAL A 122 -0.40 -5.40 3.44
N PRO A 123 -1.12 -6.17 4.26
CA PRO A 123 -0.49 -7.06 5.23
C PRO A 123 0.43 -8.06 4.51
N LEU A 124 1.58 -8.36 5.09
CA LEU A 124 2.51 -9.35 4.56
C LEU A 124 1.98 -10.75 4.85
N GLY A 125 1.92 -11.60 3.84
CA GLY A 125 1.41 -12.98 3.96
C GLY A 125 -0.10 -13.12 3.82
N ALA A 126 -0.83 -12.03 3.58
CA ALA A 126 -2.27 -12.09 3.33
C ALA A 126 -2.58 -12.66 1.94
N ALA A 127 -3.63 -13.47 1.84
CA ALA A 127 -4.24 -13.86 0.57
C ALA A 127 -5.22 -12.76 0.13
N TYR A 128 -5.14 -12.36 -1.14
CA TYR A 128 -6.07 -11.43 -1.75
C TYR A 128 -6.71 -12.01 -3.00
N ASN A 129 -8.02 -11.86 -3.09
CA ASN A 129 -8.76 -11.99 -4.35
C ASN A 129 -8.85 -10.61 -4.97
N ILE A 130 -8.27 -10.44 -6.16
CA ILE A 130 -8.29 -9.19 -6.91
C ILE A 130 -9.27 -9.35 -8.05
N TYR A 131 -10.33 -8.56 -8.00
CA TYR A 131 -11.36 -8.48 -9.02
C TYR A 131 -11.14 -7.22 -9.84
N PHE A 132 -11.23 -7.29 -11.16
CA PHE A 132 -11.04 -6.14 -12.02
C PHE A 132 -11.89 -6.20 -13.28
N ARG A 133 -12.27 -5.05 -13.80
CA ARG A 133 -13.14 -4.87 -14.97
C ARG A 133 -12.83 -3.56 -15.67
N THR A 134 -13.27 -3.44 -16.93
CA THR A 134 -13.12 -2.21 -17.73
C THR A 134 -14.38 -1.35 -17.75
N ASP A 135 -15.54 -1.89 -17.37
CA ASP A 135 -16.81 -1.16 -17.28
C ASP A 135 -17.33 -1.20 -15.83
N TYR A 136 -17.60 -0.03 -15.26
CA TYR A 136 -18.10 0.10 -13.88
C TYR A 136 -19.45 -0.62 -13.66
N ASN A 137 -20.31 -0.68 -14.68
CA ASN A 137 -21.66 -1.23 -14.57
C ASN A 137 -21.74 -2.75 -14.80
N THR A 138 -20.65 -3.37 -15.24
CA THR A 138 -20.59 -4.84 -15.41
C THR A 138 -20.17 -5.50 -14.09
N PRO A 139 -20.55 -6.75 -13.83
CA PRO A 139 -19.95 -7.56 -12.78
C PRO A 139 -18.44 -7.66 -12.97
N ASP A 140 -17.72 -7.98 -11.92
CA ASP A 140 -16.27 -8.21 -12.00
C ASP A 140 -16.00 -9.38 -12.97
N ASP A 141 -15.37 -9.09 -14.10
CA ASP A 141 -15.20 -10.05 -15.20
C ASP A 141 -14.01 -10.98 -14.98
N GLU A 142 -12.97 -10.48 -14.33
CA GLU A 142 -11.73 -11.21 -14.13
C GLU A 142 -11.34 -11.23 -12.66
N LYS A 143 -10.81 -12.40 -12.22
CA LYS A 143 -10.33 -12.63 -10.86
C LYS A 143 -8.93 -13.21 -10.87
N VAL A 144 -8.07 -12.71 -9.98
CA VAL A 144 -6.78 -13.33 -9.68
C VAL A 144 -6.61 -13.46 -8.17
N GLU A 145 -6.04 -14.58 -7.74
CA GLU A 145 -5.68 -14.80 -6.35
C GLU A 145 -4.17 -14.67 -6.18
N ILE A 146 -3.75 -13.98 -5.14
CA ILE A 146 -2.34 -13.73 -4.83
C ILE A 146 -2.05 -13.94 -3.34
N ASN A 147 -0.78 -14.23 -3.02
CA ASN A 147 -0.24 -14.14 -1.68
C ASN A 147 0.73 -12.96 -1.61
N THR A 148 0.50 -12.05 -0.66
CA THR A 148 1.32 -10.83 -0.51
C THR A 148 2.73 -11.10 0.03
N ALA A 149 3.05 -12.29 0.55
CA ALA A 149 4.43 -12.65 0.87
C ALA A 149 5.27 -12.81 -0.40
N GLU A 150 4.68 -13.34 -1.46
CA GLU A 150 5.35 -13.70 -2.71
C GLU A 150 5.17 -12.61 -3.78
N THR A 151 4.04 -11.90 -3.76
CA THR A 151 3.66 -10.95 -4.81
C THR A 151 3.99 -9.51 -4.43
N GLY A 152 4.89 -8.88 -5.18
CA GLY A 152 5.22 -7.44 -5.02
C GLY A 152 4.62 -6.54 -6.10
N ARG A 153 4.31 -7.13 -7.27
CA ARG A 153 3.83 -6.40 -8.45
C ARG A 153 2.82 -7.25 -9.22
N ILE A 154 1.76 -6.58 -9.69
CA ILE A 154 0.74 -7.17 -10.54
C ILE A 154 0.52 -6.26 -11.73
N LYS A 155 0.56 -6.81 -12.93
CA LYS A 155 0.20 -6.16 -14.17
C LYS A 155 -1.13 -6.72 -14.64
N LEU A 156 -2.07 -5.84 -14.92
CA LEU A 156 -3.43 -6.15 -15.34
C LEU A 156 -3.62 -5.67 -16.79
N ASN A 157 -4.06 -6.57 -17.65
CA ASN A 157 -4.27 -6.31 -19.07
C ASN A 157 -5.46 -7.10 -19.60
N PRO A 158 -6.69 -6.75 -19.18
CA PRO A 158 -7.90 -7.46 -19.61
C PRO A 158 -8.02 -7.47 -21.13
N GLY A 159 -8.62 -8.54 -21.67
CA GLY A 159 -8.83 -8.71 -23.11
C GLY A 159 -7.61 -9.20 -23.88
N LYS A 160 -6.46 -9.41 -23.27
CA LYS A 160 -5.31 -10.09 -23.88
C LYS A 160 -5.20 -11.53 -23.37
N GLY A 161 -4.63 -12.41 -24.17
CA GLY A 161 -4.54 -13.85 -23.88
C GLY A 161 -3.86 -14.24 -22.57
N LYS A 162 -3.17 -13.29 -21.91
CA LYS A 162 -2.69 -13.36 -20.52
C LYS A 162 -3.03 -12.04 -19.84
N SER A 163 -4.18 -12.01 -19.19
CA SER A 163 -4.71 -10.79 -18.57
C SER A 163 -3.95 -10.34 -17.32
N VAL A 164 -3.25 -11.25 -16.68
CA VAL A 164 -2.53 -10.98 -15.42
C VAL A 164 -1.09 -11.49 -15.47
N GLU A 165 -0.15 -10.66 -15.08
CA GLU A 165 1.24 -11.03 -14.84
C GLU A 165 1.63 -10.67 -13.40
N ILE A 166 2.11 -11.66 -12.64
CA ILE A 166 2.49 -11.54 -11.24
C ILE A 166 4.00 -11.65 -11.10
N SER A 167 4.60 -10.79 -10.29
CA SER A 167 6.03 -10.89 -9.97
C SER A 167 6.32 -10.52 -8.51
N SER A 168 7.39 -11.07 -7.96
CA SER A 168 7.81 -10.83 -6.58
C SER A 168 8.42 -9.42 -6.38
N ASN A 169 8.97 -8.83 -7.45
CA ASN A 169 9.45 -7.42 -7.49
C ASN A 169 9.62 -6.95 -8.93
#